data_244e629e6bfc92a1d4fb311bb1682c1c
#
_entry.id   244e629e6bfc92a1d4fb311bb1682c1c
#
_cell.length_a   1.000
_cell.length_b   1.000
_cell.length_c   1.000
_cell.angle_alpha   90.00
_cell.angle_beta   90.00
_cell.angle_gamma   90.00
#
_symmetry.space_group_name_H-M   'P 1'
#
loop_
_entity.id
_entity.type
_entity.pdbx_description
1 polymer ?
#
loop_
_entity_poly.entity_id
_entity_poly.type
_entity_poly.pdbx_seq_one_letter_code
_entity_poly.pdbx_strand_id
1 'polypeptide(L)'
;MRWNPKSKPNPEKVQAIQSALQVDETIATLLVQRGIETFEQAKTFFRPTLADLHNPYLMKDMDKAVSRIEKAIANNENILVFGDYDVDGTTAVSLVSSYLRSFYPNVTTYIPDRYAEGYGISYMGIDYAEDNDIPLIIALDCGIKSIDHVNYAKAKNIDFIICDHHRPGDILPDAVAVLDPKREDCSYPYDELCGCGVGFKLIQALAENRNQTIEDLVEYLDLVATAIAADIVPINGENRVLAKFGLEVINSNPRPGIKALIQNVKKKVLTITDVVFIVAPRINAAGRIKHGNEAVALLTEYDLDQAEQFASEIEQHNSDRKELDKQITKEALLQIEENNEQVRFSTVVYQENWHKGVIGIVASRLAENYYRPTIVFTKSGEKLAASARSVKDFDIYNALEACAEHLEQFGGHMYAAGMTLLEENYENFKNAFEKVVQETIHPDLLTPEILYDAEIELSEINPKLMRLLKQFEPFGPENMTPLFLAKGLTDSGYAKTLGSDNEHLKVFVKQGNSESFGAIGFGLG
;
A
#
# COMPACT_ATOMS: atom_id res chain seq x y z
N MET A 1 -24.94 -0.65 -10.22
CA MET A 1 -24.31 -0.64 -8.89
C MET A 1 -25.22 -1.34 -7.91
N ARG A 2 -24.73 -2.32 -7.13
CA ARG A 2 -25.49 -3.09 -6.14
C ARG A 2 -25.14 -2.58 -4.74
N TRP A 3 -26.14 -2.47 -3.86
CA TRP A 3 -25.96 -2.02 -2.48
C TRP A 3 -26.27 -3.19 -1.57
N ASN A 4 -25.23 -3.76 -0.96
CA ASN A 4 -25.35 -4.94 -0.11
C ASN A 4 -24.90 -4.62 1.32
N PRO A 5 -25.59 -5.14 2.34
CA PRO A 5 -25.11 -5.04 3.71
C PRO A 5 -23.85 -5.91 3.88
N LYS A 6 -22.89 -5.46 4.66
CA LYS A 6 -21.87 -6.34 5.23
C LYS A 6 -22.56 -7.45 6.04
N SER A 7 -21.85 -8.57 6.21
CA SER A 7 -22.38 -9.68 7.05
C SER A 7 -22.78 -9.16 8.42
N LYS A 8 -23.99 -9.49 8.86
CA LYS A 8 -24.48 -9.12 10.20
C LYS A 8 -23.65 -9.86 11.24
N PRO A 9 -23.05 -9.15 12.19
CA PRO A 9 -22.32 -9.78 13.28
C PRO A 9 -23.26 -10.52 14.24
N ASN A 10 -22.69 -11.41 15.07
CA ASN A 10 -23.46 -12.14 16.08
C ASN A 10 -24.19 -11.14 17.04
N PRO A 11 -25.52 -11.20 17.17
CA PRO A 11 -26.28 -10.27 18.00
C PRO A 11 -25.88 -10.30 19.48
N GLU A 12 -25.50 -11.47 20.01
CA GLU A 12 -25.07 -11.60 21.41
C GLU A 12 -23.77 -10.83 21.66
N LYS A 13 -22.82 -10.88 20.70
CA LYS A 13 -21.56 -10.11 20.77
C LYS A 13 -21.84 -8.61 20.69
N VAL A 14 -22.75 -8.18 19.80
CA VAL A 14 -23.17 -6.76 19.69
C VAL A 14 -23.77 -6.30 21.01
N GLN A 15 -24.68 -7.06 21.60
CA GLN A 15 -25.31 -6.72 22.87
C GLN A 15 -24.30 -6.69 24.03
N ALA A 16 -23.31 -7.58 24.04
CA ALA A 16 -22.26 -7.61 25.04
C ALA A 16 -21.40 -6.33 24.97
N ILE A 17 -20.94 -5.94 23.77
CA ILE A 17 -20.17 -4.70 23.54
C ILE A 17 -21.01 -3.46 23.85
N GLN A 18 -22.28 -3.42 23.42
CA GLN A 18 -23.19 -2.32 23.71
C GLN A 18 -23.32 -2.09 25.22
N SER A 19 -23.50 -3.16 25.99
CA SER A 19 -23.63 -3.11 27.44
C SER A 19 -22.31 -2.72 28.12
N ALA A 20 -21.20 -3.29 27.69
CA ALA A 20 -19.86 -3.06 28.27
C ALA A 20 -19.36 -1.62 28.08
N LEU A 21 -19.63 -1.03 26.91
CA LEU A 21 -19.18 0.33 26.54
C LEU A 21 -20.25 1.42 26.72
N GLN A 22 -21.51 1.04 26.97
CA GLN A 22 -22.67 1.95 27.02
C GLN A 22 -22.79 2.81 25.73
N VAL A 23 -22.63 2.16 24.58
CA VAL A 23 -22.75 2.77 23.23
C VAL A 23 -24.04 2.33 22.56
N ASP A 24 -24.41 3.02 21.48
CA ASP A 24 -25.56 2.67 20.67
C ASP A 24 -25.27 1.39 19.85
N GLU A 25 -26.32 0.67 19.42
CA GLU A 25 -26.21 -0.58 18.68
C GLU A 25 -25.37 -0.41 17.40
N THR A 26 -25.52 0.72 16.71
CA THR A 26 -24.73 1.06 15.52
C THR A 26 -23.23 1.02 15.79
N ILE A 27 -22.77 1.66 16.87
CA ILE A 27 -21.34 1.65 17.26
C ILE A 27 -20.89 0.25 17.66
N ALA A 28 -21.69 -0.48 18.42
CA ALA A 28 -21.40 -1.86 18.83
C ALA A 28 -21.28 -2.78 17.60
N THR A 29 -22.19 -2.64 16.64
CA THR A 29 -22.16 -3.37 15.35
C THR A 29 -20.86 -3.10 14.59
N LEU A 30 -20.47 -1.83 14.46
CA LEU A 30 -19.21 -1.46 13.78
C LEU A 30 -17.97 -2.05 14.45
N LEU A 31 -17.95 -2.13 15.79
CA LEU A 31 -16.84 -2.73 16.53
C LEU A 31 -16.76 -4.25 16.29
N VAL A 32 -17.89 -4.95 16.42
CA VAL A 32 -17.94 -6.41 16.23
C VAL A 32 -17.62 -6.81 14.78
N GLN A 33 -18.05 -6.01 13.78
CA GLN A 33 -17.65 -6.20 12.37
C GLN A 33 -16.14 -6.08 12.14
N ARG A 34 -15.42 -5.41 13.04
CA ARG A 34 -13.94 -5.26 13.03
C ARG A 34 -13.23 -6.25 13.96
N GLY A 35 -13.96 -7.29 14.44
CA GLY A 35 -13.40 -8.29 15.36
C GLY A 35 -13.19 -7.81 16.79
N ILE A 36 -13.74 -6.64 17.17
CA ILE A 36 -13.63 -6.07 18.51
C ILE A 36 -14.84 -6.51 19.33
N GLU A 37 -14.64 -7.53 20.17
CA GLU A 37 -15.72 -8.27 20.84
C GLU A 37 -15.66 -8.17 22.37
N THR A 38 -14.60 -7.56 22.93
CA THR A 38 -14.42 -7.40 24.38
C THR A 38 -14.11 -5.96 24.76
N PHE A 39 -14.33 -5.62 26.03
CA PHE A 39 -13.98 -4.31 26.59
C PHE A 39 -12.49 -3.98 26.42
N GLU A 40 -11.60 -4.95 26.69
CA GLU A 40 -10.16 -4.73 26.59
C GLU A 40 -9.72 -4.49 25.13
N GLN A 41 -10.28 -5.27 24.18
CA GLN A 41 -10.02 -5.00 22.76
C GLN A 41 -10.50 -3.61 22.34
N ALA A 42 -11.70 -3.20 22.80
CA ALA A 42 -12.22 -1.85 22.51
C ALA A 42 -11.36 -0.76 23.13
N LYS A 43 -10.85 -0.97 24.35
CA LYS A 43 -9.95 -0.05 25.03
C LYS A 43 -8.65 0.15 24.23
N THR A 44 -7.98 -0.93 23.82
CA THR A 44 -6.78 -0.88 22.97
C THR A 44 -7.08 -0.25 21.62
N PHE A 45 -8.22 -0.59 20.99
CA PHE A 45 -8.62 -0.01 19.70
C PHE A 45 -8.80 1.52 19.76
N PHE A 46 -9.50 2.02 20.79
CA PHE A 46 -9.77 3.47 20.93
C PHE A 46 -8.61 4.25 21.54
N ARG A 47 -7.78 3.61 22.34
CA ARG A 47 -6.68 4.24 23.09
C ARG A 47 -5.41 3.42 23.01
N PRO A 48 -4.92 3.13 21.78
CA PRO A 48 -3.66 2.40 21.63
C PRO A 48 -2.51 3.21 22.21
N THR A 49 -1.54 2.50 22.78
CA THR A 49 -0.29 3.04 23.34
C THR A 49 0.90 2.35 22.70
N LEU A 50 2.10 2.94 22.78
CA LEU A 50 3.32 2.29 22.28
C LEU A 50 3.64 0.99 23.02
N ALA A 51 3.15 0.83 24.24
CA ALA A 51 3.29 -0.42 25.01
C ALA A 51 2.43 -1.58 24.45
N ASP A 52 1.51 -1.32 23.53
CA ASP A 52 0.72 -2.36 22.85
C ASP A 52 1.50 -3.00 21.68
N LEU A 53 2.69 -2.49 21.35
CA LEU A 53 3.58 -3.11 20.37
C LEU A 53 4.21 -4.38 20.95
N HIS A 54 4.29 -5.43 20.13
CA HIS A 54 4.87 -6.71 20.54
C HIS A 54 6.39 -6.63 20.67
N ASN A 55 6.93 -7.49 21.53
CA ASN A 55 8.38 -7.66 21.66
C ASN A 55 8.98 -8.12 20.31
N PRO A 56 9.97 -7.39 19.74
CA PRO A 56 10.56 -7.72 18.45
C PRO A 56 11.24 -9.09 18.43
N TYR A 57 11.75 -9.57 19.55
CA TYR A 57 12.40 -10.89 19.66
C TYR A 57 11.43 -12.08 19.57
N LEU A 58 10.11 -11.85 19.50
CA LEU A 58 9.14 -12.89 19.14
C LEU A 58 9.18 -13.23 17.65
N MET A 59 9.74 -12.35 16.82
CA MET A 59 9.93 -12.62 15.39
C MET A 59 11.10 -13.58 15.20
N LYS A 60 10.85 -14.63 14.44
CA LYS A 60 11.85 -15.68 14.17
C LYS A 60 13.12 -15.08 13.57
N ASP A 61 14.27 -15.55 14.03
CA ASP A 61 15.62 -15.13 13.64
C ASP A 61 16.02 -13.68 14.01
N MET A 62 15.21 -12.95 14.78
CA MET A 62 15.54 -11.58 15.21
C MET A 62 16.87 -11.54 16.01
N ASP A 63 17.10 -12.51 16.87
CA ASP A 63 18.34 -12.66 17.62
C ASP A 63 19.57 -12.83 16.73
N LYS A 64 19.44 -13.61 15.64
CA LYS A 64 20.50 -13.81 14.64
C LYS A 64 20.77 -12.54 13.84
N ALA A 65 19.69 -11.84 13.41
CA ALA A 65 19.80 -10.58 12.68
C ALA A 65 20.55 -9.53 13.50
N VAL A 66 20.13 -9.32 14.74
CA VAL A 66 20.77 -8.39 15.67
C VAL A 66 22.23 -8.78 15.92
N SER A 67 22.50 -10.06 16.21
CA SER A 67 23.86 -10.56 16.44
C SER A 67 24.78 -10.35 15.24
N ARG A 68 24.29 -10.55 14.01
CA ARG A 68 25.06 -10.34 12.77
C ARG A 68 25.39 -8.86 12.54
N ILE A 69 24.41 -7.97 12.77
CA ILE A 69 24.61 -6.52 12.66
C ILE A 69 25.61 -6.03 13.70
N GLU A 70 25.47 -6.44 14.97
CA GLU A 70 26.43 -6.09 16.03
C GLU A 70 27.84 -6.57 15.73
N LYS A 71 27.98 -7.78 15.15
CA LYS A 71 29.28 -8.30 14.69
C LYS A 71 29.85 -7.43 13.57
N ALA A 72 29.03 -6.99 12.61
CA ALA A 72 29.47 -6.10 11.54
C ALA A 72 30.00 -4.78 12.09
N ILE A 73 29.28 -4.18 13.03
CA ILE A 73 29.67 -2.93 13.71
C ILE A 73 30.99 -3.14 14.49
N ALA A 74 31.10 -4.20 15.26
CA ALA A 74 32.31 -4.50 16.06
C ALA A 74 33.55 -4.73 15.17
N ASN A 75 33.38 -5.31 14.00
CA ASN A 75 34.44 -5.55 13.01
C ASN A 75 34.68 -4.37 12.07
N ASN A 76 33.93 -3.30 12.19
CA ASN A 76 33.96 -2.14 11.27
C ASN A 76 33.68 -2.52 9.80
N GLU A 77 32.75 -3.47 9.57
CA GLU A 77 32.33 -3.94 8.24
C GLU A 77 31.37 -2.93 7.58
N ASN A 78 31.46 -2.79 6.25
CA ASN A 78 30.45 -2.03 5.51
C ASN A 78 29.11 -2.78 5.49
N ILE A 79 28.00 -2.05 5.59
CA ILE A 79 26.64 -2.60 5.56
C ILE A 79 25.88 -1.98 4.39
N LEU A 80 25.28 -2.79 3.52
CA LEU A 80 24.35 -2.35 2.50
C LEU A 80 22.91 -2.53 2.98
N VAL A 81 22.16 -1.44 3.03
CA VAL A 81 20.72 -1.45 3.24
C VAL A 81 20.05 -1.41 1.88
N PHE A 82 19.51 -2.54 1.47
CA PHE A 82 18.88 -2.76 0.18
C PHE A 82 17.35 -2.78 0.33
N GLY A 83 16.60 -2.24 -0.61
CA GLY A 83 15.14 -2.35 -0.61
C GLY A 83 14.53 -2.15 -1.98
N ASP A 84 13.24 -2.44 -2.12
CA ASP A 84 12.56 -2.22 -3.39
C ASP A 84 12.32 -0.73 -3.68
N TYR A 85 11.92 -0.42 -4.92
CA TYR A 85 11.79 0.94 -5.45
C TYR A 85 10.44 1.63 -5.15
N ASP A 86 9.51 0.95 -4.50
CA ASP A 86 8.22 1.55 -4.13
C ASP A 86 8.28 2.30 -2.79
N VAL A 87 7.12 2.73 -2.28
CA VAL A 87 7.08 3.52 -1.04
C VAL A 87 7.48 2.68 0.16
N ASP A 88 7.04 1.43 0.26
CA ASP A 88 7.37 0.58 1.40
C ASP A 88 8.87 0.28 1.43
N GLY A 89 9.45 -0.17 0.31
CA GLY A 89 10.90 -0.42 0.20
C GLY A 89 11.75 0.83 0.45
N THR A 90 11.41 1.97 -0.17
CA THR A 90 12.20 3.21 0.01
C THR A 90 12.09 3.80 1.41
N THR A 91 10.92 3.72 2.07
CA THR A 91 10.75 4.14 3.45
C THR A 91 11.46 3.20 4.41
N ALA A 92 11.43 1.87 4.17
CA ALA A 92 12.15 0.88 4.94
C ALA A 92 13.67 1.10 4.89
N VAL A 93 14.23 1.32 3.68
CA VAL A 93 15.64 1.66 3.51
C VAL A 93 15.99 2.96 4.22
N SER A 94 15.15 3.98 4.08
CA SER A 94 15.37 5.28 4.75
C SER A 94 15.34 5.13 6.27
N LEU A 95 14.42 4.34 6.82
CA LEU A 95 14.28 4.07 8.25
C LEU A 95 15.51 3.37 8.81
N VAL A 96 15.85 2.19 8.27
CA VAL A 96 16.95 1.37 8.80
C VAL A 96 18.31 2.04 8.59
N SER A 97 18.55 2.65 7.42
CA SER A 97 19.80 3.35 7.17
C SER A 97 19.97 4.60 8.03
N SER A 98 18.91 5.39 8.25
CA SER A 98 18.96 6.57 9.14
C SER A 98 19.26 6.15 10.58
N TYR A 99 18.58 5.11 11.09
CA TYR A 99 18.82 4.62 12.43
C TYR A 99 20.26 4.10 12.60
N LEU A 100 20.75 3.26 11.70
CA LEU A 100 22.12 2.74 11.76
C LEU A 100 23.15 3.88 11.66
N ARG A 101 22.99 4.83 10.74
CA ARG A 101 23.89 5.97 10.57
C ARG A 101 23.95 6.90 11.78
N SER A 102 22.96 6.89 12.66
CA SER A 102 22.98 7.71 13.88
C SER A 102 24.13 7.32 14.85
N PHE A 103 24.67 6.11 14.74
CA PHE A 103 25.78 5.62 15.59
C PHE A 103 26.85 4.83 14.82
N TYR A 104 26.63 4.52 13.53
CA TYR A 104 27.57 3.76 12.71
C TYR A 104 27.63 4.31 11.27
N PRO A 105 28.79 4.86 10.83
CA PRO A 105 28.88 5.59 9.57
C PRO A 105 28.98 4.69 8.32
N ASN A 106 29.43 3.43 8.45
CA ASN A 106 29.73 2.56 7.31
C ASN A 106 28.45 1.88 6.77
N VAL A 107 27.44 2.69 6.43
CA VAL A 107 26.15 2.24 5.91
C VAL A 107 25.88 2.88 4.56
N THR A 108 25.71 2.05 3.54
CA THR A 108 25.34 2.45 2.18
C THR A 108 23.93 1.96 1.87
N THR A 109 23.24 2.64 0.97
CA THR A 109 21.88 2.28 0.53
C THR A 109 21.87 1.88 -0.94
N TYR A 110 20.99 0.94 -1.31
CA TYR A 110 20.79 0.54 -2.70
C TYR A 110 19.31 0.31 -2.98
N ILE A 111 18.84 0.90 -4.08
CA ILE A 111 17.51 0.64 -4.65
C ILE A 111 17.72 0.14 -6.08
N PRO A 112 17.15 -0.99 -6.50
CA PRO A 112 17.31 -1.48 -7.86
C PRO A 112 16.62 -0.59 -8.88
N ASP A 113 17.17 -0.52 -10.09
CA ASP A 113 16.50 0.13 -11.21
C ASP A 113 15.32 -0.72 -11.69
N ARG A 114 14.11 -0.14 -11.65
CA ARG A 114 12.86 -0.80 -12.03
C ARG A 114 12.90 -1.45 -13.41
N TYR A 115 13.66 -0.87 -14.36
CA TYR A 115 13.65 -1.29 -15.76
C TYR A 115 14.80 -2.21 -16.10
N ALA A 116 15.98 -1.94 -15.53
CA ALA A 116 17.20 -2.71 -15.80
C ALA A 116 17.32 -3.96 -14.91
N GLU A 117 16.85 -3.88 -13.66
CA GLU A 117 17.03 -4.91 -12.65
C GLU A 117 15.72 -5.63 -12.28
N GLY A 118 14.59 -4.93 -12.36
CA GLY A 118 13.28 -5.46 -12.00
C GLY A 118 12.92 -5.23 -10.53
N TYR A 119 12.03 -6.09 -10.00
CA TYR A 119 11.54 -6.03 -8.63
C TYR A 119 12.38 -6.91 -7.70
N GLY A 120 12.67 -6.39 -6.51
CA GLY A 120 13.32 -7.13 -5.43
C GLY A 120 14.83 -7.22 -5.56
N ILE A 121 15.43 -8.28 -4.97
CA ILE A 121 16.88 -8.47 -4.95
C ILE A 121 17.40 -8.72 -6.37
N SER A 122 18.48 -8.02 -6.74
CA SER A 122 19.12 -8.13 -8.05
C SER A 122 20.55 -8.63 -7.97
N TYR A 123 21.03 -9.29 -9.04
CA TYR A 123 22.45 -9.66 -9.17
C TYR A 123 23.35 -8.44 -9.21
N MET A 124 22.92 -7.34 -9.86
CA MET A 124 23.67 -6.07 -9.90
C MET A 124 23.87 -5.47 -8.53
N GLY A 125 22.85 -5.53 -7.65
CA GLY A 125 22.97 -5.08 -6.25
C GLY A 125 23.94 -5.93 -5.43
N ILE A 126 24.01 -7.25 -5.70
CA ILE A 126 24.98 -8.15 -5.07
C ILE A 126 26.40 -7.88 -5.59
N ASP A 127 26.56 -7.70 -6.91
CA ASP A 127 27.84 -7.35 -7.52
C ASP A 127 28.33 -5.99 -7.02
N TYR A 128 27.43 -5.01 -6.87
CA TYR A 128 27.75 -3.72 -6.23
C TYR A 128 28.31 -3.92 -4.81
N ALA A 129 27.73 -4.82 -4.03
CA ALA A 129 28.23 -5.11 -2.67
C ALA A 129 29.64 -5.74 -2.71
N GLU A 130 29.89 -6.69 -3.62
CA GLU A 130 31.22 -7.28 -3.82
C GLU A 130 32.26 -6.24 -4.23
N ASP A 131 31.95 -5.42 -5.24
CA ASP A 131 32.84 -4.38 -5.79
C ASP A 131 33.21 -3.30 -4.76
N ASN A 132 32.39 -3.12 -3.72
CA ASN A 132 32.61 -2.15 -2.65
C ASN A 132 33.02 -2.77 -1.29
N ASP A 133 33.44 -4.03 -1.28
CA ASP A 133 33.86 -4.76 -0.07
C ASP A 133 32.80 -4.73 1.05
N ILE A 134 31.53 -4.96 0.69
CA ILE A 134 30.40 -4.97 1.63
C ILE A 134 30.00 -6.42 1.95
N PRO A 135 30.33 -6.96 3.13
CA PRO A 135 30.08 -8.36 3.48
C PRO A 135 28.67 -8.61 4.06
N LEU A 136 27.84 -7.57 4.25
CA LEU A 136 26.49 -7.70 4.81
C LEU A 136 25.49 -6.86 4.04
N ILE A 137 24.43 -7.53 3.53
CA ILE A 137 23.26 -6.89 2.93
C ILE A 137 22.06 -7.09 3.87
N ILE A 138 21.38 -6.00 4.23
CA ILE A 138 20.07 -6.01 4.89
C ILE A 138 19.04 -5.69 3.82
N ALA A 139 18.30 -6.70 3.38
CA ALA A 139 17.24 -6.56 2.37
C ALA A 139 15.90 -6.27 3.06
N LEU A 140 15.21 -5.23 2.63
CA LEU A 140 13.98 -4.71 3.21
C LEU A 140 12.86 -4.74 2.15
N ASP A 141 11.68 -5.20 2.56
CA ASP A 141 10.50 -5.30 1.70
C ASP A 141 10.71 -6.20 0.47
N CYS A 142 11.65 -7.10 0.52
CA CYS A 142 11.94 -8.06 -0.54
C CYS A 142 12.84 -9.19 -0.06
N GLY A 143 12.89 -10.27 -0.82
CA GLY A 143 13.90 -11.31 -0.65
C GLY A 143 13.40 -12.65 -0.14
N ILE A 144 12.17 -12.75 0.38
CA ILE A 144 11.64 -14.01 0.96
C ILE A 144 11.63 -15.20 -0.02
N LYS A 145 11.63 -14.94 -1.33
CA LYS A 145 11.69 -15.96 -2.40
C LYS A 145 13.00 -15.95 -3.18
N SER A 146 13.99 -15.15 -2.80
CA SER A 146 15.22 -14.90 -3.56
C SER A 146 16.32 -15.92 -3.29
N ILE A 147 16.01 -17.22 -3.42
CA ILE A 147 16.91 -18.34 -3.10
C ILE A 147 18.20 -18.25 -3.92
N ASP A 148 18.09 -18.08 -5.24
CA ASP A 148 19.26 -18.06 -6.15
C ASP A 148 20.16 -16.84 -5.89
N HIS A 149 19.57 -15.69 -5.61
CA HIS A 149 20.31 -14.46 -5.29
C HIS A 149 21.09 -14.60 -3.98
N VAL A 150 20.47 -15.17 -2.94
CA VAL A 150 21.14 -15.43 -1.66
C VAL A 150 22.27 -16.44 -1.82
N ASN A 151 22.08 -17.51 -2.61
CA ASN A 151 23.12 -18.47 -2.93
C ASN A 151 24.29 -17.83 -3.68
N TYR A 152 23.99 -16.93 -4.65
CA TYR A 152 24.99 -16.18 -5.39
C TYR A 152 25.81 -15.27 -4.48
N ALA A 153 25.17 -14.54 -3.58
CA ALA A 153 25.83 -13.70 -2.58
C ALA A 153 26.70 -14.52 -1.62
N LYS A 154 26.21 -15.68 -1.17
CA LYS A 154 26.94 -16.59 -0.27
C LYS A 154 28.22 -17.11 -0.93
N ALA A 155 28.21 -17.39 -2.25
CA ALA A 155 29.40 -17.77 -3.00
C ALA A 155 30.46 -16.65 -3.06
N LYS A 156 30.06 -15.39 -2.85
CA LYS A 156 30.92 -14.19 -2.76
C LYS A 156 31.27 -13.80 -1.30
N ASN A 157 30.90 -14.63 -0.31
CA ASN A 157 31.05 -14.36 1.14
C ASN A 157 30.28 -13.12 1.59
N ILE A 158 29.13 -12.84 1.01
CA ILE A 158 28.23 -11.78 1.40
C ILE A 158 27.04 -12.40 2.15
N ASP A 159 26.85 -11.98 3.39
CA ASP A 159 25.74 -12.39 4.24
C ASP A 159 24.48 -11.59 3.94
N PHE A 160 23.31 -12.25 4.03
CA PHE A 160 22.01 -11.60 3.95
C PHE A 160 21.25 -11.64 5.27
N ILE A 161 20.60 -10.53 5.60
CA ILE A 161 19.47 -10.45 6.53
C ILE A 161 18.28 -10.01 5.69
N ILE A 162 17.21 -10.81 5.66
CA ILE A 162 15.97 -10.52 4.92
C ILE A 162 14.93 -10.02 5.92
N CYS A 163 14.34 -8.86 5.65
CA CYS A 163 13.23 -8.26 6.39
C CYS A 163 12.08 -8.06 5.40
N ASP A 164 11.19 -9.05 5.33
CA ASP A 164 10.12 -9.10 4.32
C ASP A 164 8.77 -9.37 4.99
N HIS A 165 7.70 -9.14 4.26
CA HIS A 165 6.33 -9.38 4.71
C HIS A 165 5.49 -10.07 3.63
N HIS A 166 6.08 -10.37 2.49
CA HIS A 166 5.43 -11.11 1.42
C HIS A 166 5.25 -12.58 1.79
N ARG A 167 4.27 -13.23 1.18
CA ARG A 167 4.01 -14.65 1.44
C ARG A 167 5.24 -15.49 1.07
N PRO A 168 5.78 -16.28 2.02
CA PRO A 168 6.91 -17.17 1.76
C PRO A 168 6.62 -18.22 0.69
N GLY A 169 7.69 -18.74 0.06
CA GLY A 169 7.62 -19.94 -0.75
C GLY A 169 7.76 -21.20 0.12
N ASP A 170 7.69 -22.37 -0.52
CA ASP A 170 7.86 -23.68 0.16
C ASP A 170 9.26 -23.84 0.78
N ILE A 171 10.25 -23.14 0.21
CA ILE A 171 11.65 -23.14 0.68
C ILE A 171 12.07 -21.70 0.92
N LEU A 172 12.69 -21.45 2.07
CA LEU A 172 13.23 -20.15 2.42
C LEU A 172 14.68 -20.01 1.90
N PRO A 173 15.14 -18.77 1.60
CA PRO A 173 16.54 -18.48 1.29
C PRO A 173 17.46 -18.84 2.47
N ASP A 174 18.64 -19.39 2.20
CA ASP A 174 19.69 -19.73 3.19
C ASP A 174 20.47 -18.48 3.63
N ALA A 175 19.74 -17.48 4.13
CA ALA A 175 20.26 -16.25 4.69
C ALA A 175 20.64 -16.43 6.18
N VAL A 176 21.46 -15.53 6.71
CA VAL A 176 21.82 -15.52 8.15
C VAL A 176 20.58 -15.37 9.03
N ALA A 177 19.65 -14.52 8.61
CA ALA A 177 18.35 -14.33 9.26
C ALA A 177 17.28 -14.00 8.22
N VAL A 178 16.08 -14.52 8.45
CA VAL A 178 14.88 -14.21 7.63
C VAL A 178 13.78 -13.75 8.57
N LEU A 179 13.59 -12.44 8.64
CA LEU A 179 12.54 -11.79 9.44
C LEU A 179 11.31 -11.63 8.56
N ASP A 180 10.34 -12.50 8.77
CA ASP A 180 9.04 -12.43 8.11
C ASP A 180 7.97 -13.04 9.04
N PRO A 181 7.00 -12.25 9.49
CA PRO A 181 5.98 -12.73 10.41
C PRO A 181 5.02 -13.75 9.78
N LYS A 182 4.97 -13.85 8.43
CA LYS A 182 4.11 -14.80 7.70
C LYS A 182 4.72 -16.19 7.52
N ARG A 183 5.94 -16.42 8.03
CA ARG A 183 6.55 -17.77 8.03
C ARG A 183 5.77 -18.70 8.93
N GLU A 184 5.59 -19.95 8.51
CA GLU A 184 4.88 -20.97 9.29
C GLU A 184 5.56 -21.28 10.64
N ASP A 185 6.89 -21.13 10.73
CA ASP A 185 7.69 -21.36 11.94
C ASP A 185 7.91 -20.08 12.79
N CYS A 186 7.25 -18.97 12.45
CA CYS A 186 7.30 -17.71 13.18
C CYS A 186 6.14 -17.61 14.17
N SER A 187 6.43 -17.33 15.43
CA SER A 187 5.44 -17.15 16.49
C SER A 187 5.12 -15.69 16.78
N TYR A 188 5.48 -14.78 15.88
CA TYR A 188 5.15 -13.36 16.03
C TYR A 188 3.64 -13.16 16.02
N PRO A 189 3.06 -12.42 16.99
CA PRO A 189 1.60 -12.38 17.18
C PRO A 189 0.83 -11.63 16.11
N TYR A 190 1.52 -10.90 15.20
CA TYR A 190 0.90 -10.06 14.18
C TYR A 190 1.64 -10.21 12.84
N ASP A 191 0.98 -10.77 11.84
CA ASP A 191 1.57 -11.14 10.55
C ASP A 191 1.32 -10.14 9.40
N GLU A 192 0.59 -9.04 9.66
CA GLU A 192 0.23 -8.06 8.66
C GLU A 192 1.07 -6.76 8.70
N LEU A 193 2.28 -6.82 9.24
CA LEU A 193 3.25 -5.71 9.12
C LEU A 193 3.59 -5.48 7.64
N CYS A 194 3.81 -4.23 7.22
CA CYS A 194 4.47 -3.91 5.95
C CYS A 194 5.99 -4.10 6.05
N GLY A 195 6.72 -4.06 4.93
CA GLY A 195 8.19 -4.24 4.92
C GLY A 195 8.92 -3.22 5.79
N CYS A 196 8.51 -1.95 5.75
CA CYS A 196 9.00 -0.91 6.66
C CYS A 196 8.65 -1.20 8.13
N GLY A 197 7.50 -1.81 8.40
CA GLY A 197 7.09 -2.28 9.73
C GLY A 197 8.02 -3.38 10.26
N VAL A 198 8.40 -4.35 9.42
CA VAL A 198 9.41 -5.37 9.77
C VAL A 198 10.77 -4.73 10.02
N GLY A 199 11.18 -3.78 9.17
CA GLY A 199 12.39 -2.96 9.39
C GLY A 199 12.34 -2.18 10.70
N PHE A 200 11.17 -1.66 11.09
CA PHE A 200 10.98 -0.99 12.38
C PHE A 200 11.16 -1.96 13.57
N LYS A 201 10.69 -3.20 13.46
CA LYS A 201 10.94 -4.22 14.50
C LYS A 201 12.42 -4.56 14.62
N LEU A 202 13.16 -4.57 13.50
CA LEU A 202 14.62 -4.76 13.53
C LEU A 202 15.31 -3.61 14.29
N ILE A 203 14.99 -2.35 13.99
CA ILE A 203 15.60 -1.22 14.72
C ILE A 203 15.15 -1.17 16.19
N GLN A 204 13.91 -1.60 16.51
CA GLN A 204 13.45 -1.74 17.89
C GLN A 204 14.32 -2.74 18.67
N ALA A 205 14.61 -3.91 18.09
CA ALA A 205 15.49 -4.91 18.72
C ALA A 205 16.93 -4.39 18.90
N LEU A 206 17.47 -3.67 17.91
CA LEU A 206 18.79 -3.04 18.01
C LEU A 206 18.83 -1.92 19.07
N ALA A 207 17.75 -1.15 19.20
CA ALA A 207 17.63 -0.08 20.19
C ALA A 207 17.62 -0.62 21.64
N GLU A 208 16.90 -1.71 21.88
CA GLU A 208 16.87 -2.38 23.20
C GLU A 208 18.29 -2.77 23.65
N ASN A 209 19.15 -3.26 22.75
CA ASN A 209 20.55 -3.59 23.07
C ASN A 209 21.40 -2.34 23.38
N ARG A 210 20.94 -1.15 23.00
CA ARG A 210 21.59 0.14 23.27
C ARG A 210 20.96 0.88 24.45
N ASN A 211 20.10 0.21 25.21
CA ASN A 211 19.33 0.80 26.32
C ASN A 211 18.46 1.99 25.88
N GLN A 212 18.02 2.01 24.62
CA GLN A 212 17.00 2.91 24.11
C GLN A 212 15.63 2.30 24.32
N THR A 213 14.62 3.15 24.41
CA THR A 213 13.22 2.74 24.57
C THR A 213 12.43 2.99 23.27
N ILE A 214 11.19 2.55 23.22
CA ILE A 214 10.34 2.77 22.05
C ILE A 214 10.09 4.26 21.81
N GLU A 215 10.11 5.09 22.85
CA GLU A 215 9.94 6.54 22.77
C GLU A 215 11.08 7.21 22.00
N ASP A 216 12.30 6.66 22.05
CA ASP A 216 13.46 7.14 21.30
C ASP A 216 13.33 6.85 19.79
N LEU A 217 12.40 5.97 19.40
CA LEU A 217 12.15 5.59 18.00
C LEU A 217 10.92 6.28 17.40
N VAL A 218 10.20 7.08 18.16
CA VAL A 218 8.96 7.72 17.69
C VAL A 218 9.19 8.60 16.46
N GLU A 219 10.34 9.25 16.34
CA GLU A 219 10.67 10.08 15.18
C GLU A 219 10.66 9.33 13.84
N TYR A 220 10.89 8.01 13.85
CA TYR A 220 10.89 7.17 12.66
C TYR A 220 9.49 6.70 12.23
N LEU A 221 8.47 6.91 13.07
CA LEU A 221 7.11 6.43 12.79
C LEU A 221 6.42 7.18 11.65
N ASP A 222 6.90 8.36 11.27
CA ASP A 222 6.42 9.05 10.07
C ASP A 222 6.70 8.23 8.79
N LEU A 223 7.84 7.54 8.69
CA LEU A 223 8.14 6.61 7.60
C LEU A 223 7.25 5.38 7.66
N VAL A 224 7.10 4.79 8.85
CA VAL A 224 6.27 3.58 9.03
C VAL A 224 4.81 3.85 8.68
N ALA A 225 4.24 4.98 9.13
CA ALA A 225 2.87 5.34 8.75
C ALA A 225 2.72 5.63 7.25
N THR A 226 3.76 6.16 6.61
CA THR A 226 3.78 6.39 5.16
C THR A 226 3.79 5.06 4.40
N ALA A 227 4.58 4.08 4.85
CA ALA A 227 4.62 2.73 4.32
C ALA A 227 3.27 2.01 4.49
N ILE A 228 2.74 1.95 5.71
CA ILE A 228 1.43 1.35 6.02
C ILE A 228 0.32 1.90 5.11
N ALA A 229 0.34 3.23 4.88
CA ALA A 229 -0.63 3.87 4.01
C ALA A 229 -0.46 3.48 2.54
N ALA A 230 0.78 3.37 2.06
CA ALA A 230 1.10 3.15 0.65
C ALA A 230 0.95 1.68 0.23
N ASP A 231 1.31 0.75 1.10
CA ASP A 231 1.22 -0.69 0.86
C ASP A 231 -0.19 -1.26 1.14
N ILE A 232 -1.09 -0.41 1.67
CA ILE A 232 -2.51 -0.74 1.87
C ILE A 232 -2.70 -1.94 2.82
N VAL A 233 -1.80 -2.11 3.79
CA VAL A 233 -1.91 -3.16 4.81
C VAL A 233 -3.03 -2.86 5.82
N PRO A 234 -3.57 -3.88 6.54
CA PRO A 234 -4.64 -3.72 7.52
C PRO A 234 -4.33 -2.68 8.61
N ILE A 235 -5.30 -1.81 8.92
CA ILE A 235 -5.21 -0.81 10.02
C ILE A 235 -5.83 -1.38 11.31
N ASN A 236 -5.28 -2.52 11.72
CA ASN A 236 -5.61 -3.19 12.98
C ASN A 236 -4.32 -3.58 13.72
N GLY A 237 -4.38 -4.24 14.86
CA GLY A 237 -3.22 -4.71 15.61
C GLY A 237 -2.10 -3.67 15.73
N GLU A 238 -0.86 -4.06 15.48
CA GLU A 238 0.31 -3.17 15.55
C GLU A 238 0.29 -2.08 14.48
N ASN A 239 -0.19 -2.36 13.27
CA ASN A 239 -0.27 -1.34 12.22
C ASN A 239 -1.15 -0.16 12.64
N ARG A 240 -2.21 -0.40 13.43
CA ARG A 240 -3.04 0.69 13.97
C ARG A 240 -2.27 1.55 14.97
N VAL A 241 -1.48 0.94 15.84
CA VAL A 241 -0.60 1.64 16.80
C VAL A 241 0.41 2.49 16.03
N LEU A 242 1.17 1.86 15.13
CA LEU A 242 2.21 2.50 14.33
C LEU A 242 1.64 3.63 13.46
N ALA A 243 0.51 3.41 12.78
CA ALA A 243 -0.16 4.41 11.95
C ALA A 243 -0.67 5.60 12.77
N LYS A 244 -1.24 5.36 13.97
CA LYS A 244 -1.70 6.45 14.85
C LYS A 244 -0.54 7.34 15.27
N PHE A 245 0.49 6.79 15.88
CA PHE A 245 1.64 7.57 16.36
C PHE A 245 2.44 8.17 15.20
N GLY A 246 2.59 7.45 14.08
CA GLY A 246 3.24 7.99 12.90
C GLY A 246 2.47 9.18 12.27
N LEU A 247 1.13 9.14 12.25
CA LEU A 247 0.31 10.30 11.85
C LEU A 247 0.46 11.47 12.83
N GLU A 248 0.62 11.20 14.12
CA GLU A 248 0.91 12.26 15.11
C GLU A 248 2.26 12.93 14.80
N VAL A 249 3.29 12.16 14.42
CA VAL A 249 4.60 12.71 13.97
C VAL A 249 4.42 13.50 12.68
N ILE A 250 3.78 12.94 11.65
CA ILE A 250 3.53 13.64 10.37
C ILE A 250 2.82 14.97 10.57
N ASN A 251 1.89 15.05 11.50
CA ASN A 251 1.08 16.23 11.76
C ASN A 251 1.70 17.24 12.77
N SER A 252 2.78 16.87 13.46
CA SER A 252 3.40 17.72 14.47
C SER A 252 4.84 18.13 14.11
N ASN A 253 5.72 17.14 13.97
CA ASN A 253 7.13 17.35 13.69
C ASN A 253 7.69 16.25 12.77
N PRO A 254 7.24 16.20 11.51
CA PRO A 254 7.75 15.22 10.55
C PRO A 254 9.22 15.52 10.18
N ARG A 255 9.92 14.49 9.71
CA ARG A 255 11.26 14.65 9.13
C ARG A 255 11.26 15.68 7.99
N PRO A 256 12.41 16.34 7.69
CA PRO A 256 12.47 17.36 6.65
C PRO A 256 11.92 16.91 5.30
N GLY A 257 12.20 15.69 4.84
CA GLY A 257 11.69 15.17 3.58
C GLY A 257 10.16 15.07 3.52
N ILE A 258 9.52 14.54 4.56
CA ILE A 258 8.04 14.49 4.64
C ILE A 258 7.48 15.91 4.76
N LYS A 259 8.11 16.78 5.56
CA LYS A 259 7.70 18.17 5.73
C LYS A 259 7.72 18.92 4.39
N ALA A 260 8.76 18.75 3.61
CA ALA A 260 8.89 19.37 2.28
C ALA A 260 7.79 18.86 1.31
N LEU A 261 7.46 17.57 1.33
CA LEU A 261 6.39 17.00 0.49
C LEU A 261 5.00 17.55 0.82
N ILE A 262 4.74 17.93 2.09
CA ILE A 262 3.41 18.35 2.53
C ILE A 262 3.27 19.87 2.70
N GLN A 263 4.33 20.66 2.56
CA GLN A 263 4.35 22.11 2.84
C GLN A 263 3.26 22.91 2.09
N ASN A 264 2.91 22.50 0.87
CA ASN A 264 1.90 23.15 0.04
C ASN A 264 0.47 22.58 0.23
N VAL A 265 0.30 21.64 1.16
CA VAL A 265 -1.00 21.03 1.41
C VAL A 265 -1.84 21.93 2.32
N LYS A 266 -3.02 22.36 1.81
CA LYS A 266 -3.91 23.29 2.55
C LYS A 266 -4.62 22.66 3.76
N LYS A 267 -4.63 21.34 3.87
CA LYS A 267 -5.30 20.60 4.95
C LYS A 267 -4.45 20.70 6.22
N LYS A 268 -5.07 21.05 7.35
CA LYS A 268 -4.36 21.25 8.62
C LYS A 268 -3.91 19.97 9.32
N VAL A 269 -4.67 18.90 9.16
CA VAL A 269 -4.39 17.59 9.76
C VAL A 269 -4.56 16.53 8.67
N LEU A 270 -3.48 15.83 8.38
CA LEU A 270 -3.45 14.74 7.39
C LEU A 270 -3.94 13.45 8.02
N THR A 271 -4.66 12.66 7.25
CA THR A 271 -5.13 11.31 7.58
C THR A 271 -4.34 10.28 6.76
N ILE A 272 -4.52 8.97 7.04
CA ILE A 272 -3.96 7.90 6.19
C ILE A 272 -4.37 8.10 4.73
N THR A 273 -5.62 8.42 4.46
CA THR A 273 -6.11 8.71 3.09
C THR A 273 -5.32 9.83 2.44
N ASP A 274 -4.97 10.89 3.18
CA ASP A 274 -4.16 11.98 2.62
C ASP A 274 -2.72 11.50 2.34
N VAL A 275 -2.15 10.65 3.18
CA VAL A 275 -0.83 10.05 2.93
C VAL A 275 -0.86 9.21 1.65
N VAL A 276 -1.88 8.36 1.46
CA VAL A 276 -2.09 7.54 0.25
C VAL A 276 -2.17 8.38 -1.02
N PHE A 277 -2.89 9.51 -0.98
CA PHE A 277 -3.16 10.30 -2.20
C PHE A 277 -2.25 11.52 -2.39
N ILE A 278 -1.50 11.94 -1.37
CA ILE A 278 -0.64 13.11 -1.43
C ILE A 278 0.84 12.73 -1.30
N VAL A 279 1.24 11.99 -0.26
CA VAL A 279 2.64 11.69 0.03
C VAL A 279 3.13 10.51 -0.81
N ALA A 280 2.45 9.37 -0.73
CA ALA A 280 2.85 8.14 -1.41
C ALA A 280 2.98 8.27 -2.95
N PRO A 281 2.09 8.98 -3.69
CA PRO A 281 2.25 9.15 -5.13
C PRO A 281 3.47 9.99 -5.53
N ARG A 282 3.92 10.90 -4.68
CA ARG A 282 5.14 11.69 -4.89
C ARG A 282 6.37 10.80 -4.76
N ILE A 283 6.48 10.07 -3.66
CA ILE A 283 7.58 9.12 -3.43
C ILE A 283 7.63 8.08 -4.56
N ASN A 284 6.49 7.48 -4.92
CA ASN A 284 6.40 6.52 -6.02
C ASN A 284 6.78 7.11 -7.39
N ALA A 285 6.61 8.42 -7.60
CA ALA A 285 6.95 9.04 -8.88
C ALA A 285 8.46 9.01 -9.16
N ALA A 286 9.30 9.12 -8.14
CA ALA A 286 10.74 8.96 -8.26
C ALA A 286 11.10 7.61 -8.89
N GLY A 287 10.65 6.49 -8.34
CA GLY A 287 10.91 5.15 -8.86
C GLY A 287 10.18 4.80 -10.18
N ARG A 288 9.22 5.62 -10.63
CA ARG A 288 8.51 5.40 -11.92
C ARG A 288 9.09 6.17 -13.08
N ILE A 289 9.56 7.39 -12.85
CA ILE A 289 10.04 8.33 -13.88
C ILE A 289 11.56 8.39 -13.89
N LYS A 290 12.20 8.19 -12.74
CA LYS A 290 13.65 8.24 -12.54
C LYS A 290 14.13 7.00 -11.76
N HIS A 291 14.73 7.22 -10.60
CA HIS A 291 15.31 6.17 -9.77
C HIS A 291 14.86 6.30 -8.31
N GLY A 292 14.57 5.17 -7.65
CA GLY A 292 14.11 5.15 -6.25
C GLY A 292 15.08 5.77 -5.24
N ASN A 293 16.36 5.87 -5.58
CA ASN A 293 17.36 6.55 -4.74
C ASN A 293 17.03 8.02 -4.48
N GLU A 294 16.33 8.72 -5.38
CA GLU A 294 15.89 10.11 -5.15
C GLU A 294 14.92 10.19 -3.97
N ALA A 295 14.04 9.19 -3.85
CA ALA A 295 13.12 9.10 -2.70
C ALA A 295 13.90 8.86 -1.40
N VAL A 296 14.87 7.93 -1.40
CA VAL A 296 15.72 7.68 -0.23
C VAL A 296 16.52 8.92 0.14
N ALA A 297 17.11 9.63 -0.83
CA ALA A 297 17.84 10.87 -0.59
C ALA A 297 16.96 11.92 0.10
N LEU A 298 15.73 12.14 -0.41
CA LEU A 298 14.76 13.05 0.22
C LEU A 298 14.41 12.62 1.66
N LEU A 299 14.10 11.33 1.86
CA LEU A 299 13.60 10.82 3.14
C LEU A 299 14.67 10.70 4.22
N THR A 300 15.95 10.69 3.84
CA THR A 300 17.09 10.65 4.77
C THR A 300 17.76 12.00 4.98
N GLU A 301 17.31 13.05 4.30
CA GLU A 301 17.88 14.39 4.41
C GLU A 301 17.47 15.06 5.74
N TYR A 302 18.43 15.68 6.41
CA TYR A 302 18.23 16.40 7.67
C TYR A 302 18.14 17.92 7.50
N ASP A 303 18.70 18.46 6.42
CA ASP A 303 18.59 19.89 6.09
C ASP A 303 17.28 20.16 5.34
N LEU A 304 16.46 21.09 5.86
CA LEU A 304 15.15 21.37 5.28
C LEU A 304 15.26 22.04 3.89
N ASP A 305 16.23 22.94 3.70
CA ASP A 305 16.37 23.66 2.42
C ASP A 305 16.81 22.68 1.32
N GLN A 306 17.66 21.70 1.63
CA GLN A 306 18.05 20.63 0.71
C GLN A 306 16.88 19.67 0.46
N ALA A 307 16.12 19.31 1.49
CA ALA A 307 14.92 18.48 1.35
C ALA A 307 13.84 19.15 0.47
N GLU A 308 13.69 20.48 0.54
CA GLU A 308 12.78 21.24 -0.33
C GLU A 308 13.21 21.19 -1.80
N GLN A 309 14.51 21.17 -2.09
CA GLN A 309 15.02 21.00 -3.45
C GLN A 309 14.68 19.60 -3.99
N PHE A 310 14.98 18.54 -3.24
CA PHE A 310 14.62 17.17 -3.62
C PHE A 310 13.10 16.99 -3.78
N ALA A 311 12.30 17.56 -2.87
CA ALA A 311 10.85 17.51 -2.97
C ALA A 311 10.32 18.24 -4.22
N SER A 312 10.94 19.32 -4.65
CA SER A 312 10.58 20.03 -5.87
C SER A 312 10.85 19.20 -7.13
N GLU A 313 11.96 18.47 -7.19
CA GLU A 313 12.28 17.55 -8.29
C GLU A 313 11.26 16.39 -8.34
N ILE A 314 10.97 15.81 -7.20
CA ILE A 314 9.96 14.72 -7.08
C ILE A 314 8.55 15.22 -7.44
N GLU A 315 8.17 16.46 -7.09
CA GLU A 315 6.87 17.02 -7.51
C GLU A 315 6.81 17.22 -9.03
N GLN A 316 7.93 17.59 -9.68
CA GLN A 316 7.99 17.63 -11.14
C GLN A 316 7.74 16.23 -11.74
N HIS A 317 8.44 15.20 -11.26
CA HIS A 317 8.22 13.81 -11.71
C HIS A 317 6.77 13.34 -11.48
N ASN A 318 6.17 13.71 -10.36
CA ASN A 318 4.77 13.41 -10.08
C ASN A 318 3.81 14.16 -11.03
N SER A 319 4.15 15.38 -11.42
CA SER A 319 3.38 16.16 -12.40
C SER A 319 3.47 15.53 -13.79
N ASP A 320 4.68 15.18 -14.23
CA ASP A 320 4.92 14.51 -15.51
C ASP A 320 4.18 13.15 -15.56
N ARG A 321 4.26 12.37 -14.48
CA ARG A 321 3.50 11.12 -14.36
C ARG A 321 1.99 11.33 -14.48
N LYS A 322 1.43 12.39 -13.83
CA LYS A 322 -0.01 12.68 -13.93
C LYS A 322 -0.43 13.09 -15.35
N GLU A 323 0.40 13.83 -16.05
CA GLU A 323 0.15 14.22 -17.43
C GLU A 323 0.16 13.00 -18.35
N LEU A 324 1.20 12.16 -18.25
CA LEU A 324 1.28 10.89 -18.97
C LEU A 324 0.07 9.97 -18.69
N ASP A 325 -0.30 9.80 -17.42
CA ASP A 325 -1.44 9.01 -16.99
C ASP A 325 -2.76 9.52 -17.64
N LYS A 326 -2.99 10.84 -17.62
CA LYS A 326 -4.16 11.47 -18.24
C LYS A 326 -4.18 11.27 -19.75
N GLN A 327 -3.04 11.49 -20.40
CA GLN A 327 -2.91 11.32 -21.85
C GLN A 327 -3.15 9.88 -22.26
N ILE A 328 -2.43 8.92 -21.66
CA ILE A 328 -2.53 7.49 -21.98
C ILE A 328 -3.94 6.96 -21.72
N THR A 329 -4.56 7.37 -20.59
CA THR A 329 -5.95 6.98 -20.28
C THR A 329 -6.91 7.47 -21.35
N LYS A 330 -6.76 8.71 -21.81
CA LYS A 330 -7.61 9.26 -22.89
C LYS A 330 -7.42 8.51 -24.21
N GLU A 331 -6.18 8.23 -24.60
CA GLU A 331 -5.87 7.47 -25.81
C GLU A 331 -6.44 6.05 -25.76
N ALA A 332 -6.30 5.38 -24.60
CA ALA A 332 -6.83 4.03 -24.39
C ALA A 332 -8.38 3.99 -24.45
N LEU A 333 -9.06 4.98 -23.87
CA LEU A 333 -10.51 5.09 -23.97
C LEU A 333 -10.97 5.29 -25.42
N LEU A 334 -10.30 6.15 -26.18
CA LEU A 334 -10.59 6.34 -27.60
C LEU A 334 -10.39 5.05 -28.42
N GLN A 335 -9.29 4.31 -28.15
CA GLN A 335 -9.02 3.02 -28.81
C GLN A 335 -10.14 2.00 -28.54
N ILE A 336 -10.64 1.93 -27.32
CA ILE A 336 -11.75 1.04 -26.93
C ILE A 336 -13.03 1.42 -27.67
N GLU A 337 -13.32 2.72 -27.81
CA GLU A 337 -14.49 3.23 -28.51
C GLU A 337 -14.43 2.99 -30.02
N GLU A 338 -13.32 3.32 -30.65
CA GLU A 338 -13.09 3.16 -32.09
C GLU A 338 -13.17 1.70 -32.53
N ASN A 339 -12.71 0.77 -31.69
CA ASN A 339 -12.76 -0.66 -31.95
C ASN A 339 -14.09 -1.32 -31.52
N ASN A 340 -15.04 -0.57 -30.98
CA ASN A 340 -16.33 -1.06 -30.45
C ASN A 340 -16.14 -2.16 -29.38
N GLU A 341 -15.13 -2.01 -28.52
CA GLU A 341 -14.78 -2.98 -27.48
C GLU A 341 -15.46 -2.74 -26.13
N GLN A 342 -16.35 -1.75 -26.03
CA GLN A 342 -17.08 -1.44 -24.77
C GLN A 342 -17.93 -2.61 -24.28
N VAL A 343 -18.36 -3.49 -25.18
CA VAL A 343 -19.24 -4.65 -24.88
C VAL A 343 -18.50 -5.92 -24.51
N ARG A 344 -17.15 -5.90 -24.55
CA ARG A 344 -16.32 -7.07 -24.16
C ARG A 344 -16.34 -7.33 -22.67
N PHE A 345 -15.99 -8.54 -22.25
CA PHE A 345 -15.84 -8.96 -20.86
C PHE A 345 -14.47 -8.59 -20.26
N SER A 346 -13.50 -8.28 -21.11
CA SER A 346 -12.17 -7.80 -20.72
C SER A 346 -11.78 -6.53 -21.49
N THR A 347 -10.77 -5.83 -21.01
CA THR A 347 -10.13 -4.72 -21.73
C THR A 347 -8.67 -5.08 -21.98
N VAL A 348 -8.25 -5.13 -23.25
CA VAL A 348 -6.86 -5.35 -23.64
C VAL A 348 -6.50 -4.30 -24.70
N VAL A 349 -5.60 -3.37 -24.33
CA VAL A 349 -5.18 -2.26 -25.17
C VAL A 349 -3.67 -2.18 -25.30
N TYR A 350 -3.18 -1.66 -26.42
CA TYR A 350 -1.77 -1.54 -26.72
C TYR A 350 -1.47 -0.26 -27.48
N GLN A 351 -0.34 0.37 -27.12
CA GLN A 351 0.28 1.41 -27.91
C GLN A 351 1.79 1.40 -27.67
N GLU A 352 2.56 1.52 -28.76
CA GLU A 352 4.02 1.36 -28.74
C GLU A 352 4.74 2.34 -27.80
N ASN A 353 4.28 3.59 -27.75
CA ASN A 353 4.93 4.70 -27.06
C ASN A 353 4.37 5.01 -25.66
N TRP A 354 3.50 4.19 -25.10
CA TRP A 354 3.03 4.41 -23.74
C TRP A 354 4.13 4.14 -22.72
N HIS A 355 4.18 4.97 -21.69
CA HIS A 355 5.25 4.88 -20.70
C HIS A 355 5.05 3.68 -19.77
N LYS A 356 6.01 2.73 -19.76
CA LYS A 356 5.96 1.47 -18.99
C LYS A 356 5.69 1.68 -17.49
N GLY A 357 6.23 2.74 -16.86
CA GLY A 357 6.00 3.07 -15.45
C GLY A 357 4.59 3.57 -15.13
N VAL A 358 3.77 3.90 -16.15
CA VAL A 358 2.44 4.49 -15.99
C VAL A 358 1.32 3.54 -16.39
N ILE A 359 1.56 2.58 -17.30
CA ILE A 359 0.51 1.67 -17.80
C ILE A 359 -0.26 0.93 -16.69
N GLY A 360 0.38 0.63 -15.55
CA GLY A 360 -0.31 -0.01 -14.42
C GLY A 360 -1.34 0.90 -13.74
N ILE A 361 -1.12 2.22 -13.75
CA ILE A 361 -2.08 3.21 -13.24
C ILE A 361 -3.26 3.31 -14.23
N VAL A 362 -2.94 3.37 -15.51
CA VAL A 362 -3.95 3.39 -16.59
C VAL A 362 -4.80 2.12 -16.54
N ALA A 363 -4.21 0.94 -16.35
CA ALA A 363 -4.95 -0.31 -16.22
C ALA A 363 -5.95 -0.25 -15.05
N SER A 364 -5.56 0.33 -13.89
CA SER A 364 -6.48 0.53 -12.76
C SER A 364 -7.65 1.46 -13.13
N ARG A 365 -7.37 2.60 -13.78
CA ARG A 365 -8.42 3.55 -14.20
C ARG A 365 -9.41 2.94 -15.20
N LEU A 366 -8.91 2.17 -16.17
CA LEU A 366 -9.77 1.50 -17.15
C LEU A 366 -10.59 0.39 -16.49
N ALA A 367 -10.00 -0.36 -15.54
CA ALA A 367 -10.72 -1.37 -14.76
C ALA A 367 -11.83 -0.74 -13.91
N GLU A 368 -11.59 0.43 -13.30
CA GLU A 368 -12.63 1.19 -12.58
C GLU A 368 -13.73 1.71 -13.51
N ASN A 369 -13.36 2.21 -14.71
CA ASN A 369 -14.30 2.81 -15.65
C ASN A 369 -15.27 1.80 -16.27
N TYR A 370 -14.74 0.63 -16.70
CA TYR A 370 -15.53 -0.42 -17.34
C TYR A 370 -15.92 -1.56 -16.41
N TYR A 371 -15.36 -1.57 -15.21
CA TYR A 371 -15.52 -2.59 -14.16
C TYR A 371 -15.35 -4.02 -14.66
N ARG A 372 -14.19 -4.28 -15.26
CA ARG A 372 -13.82 -5.60 -15.83
C ARG A 372 -12.30 -5.80 -15.83
N PRO A 373 -11.79 -7.05 -15.91
CA PRO A 373 -10.35 -7.32 -16.00
C PRO A 373 -9.71 -6.56 -17.15
N THR A 374 -8.60 -5.88 -16.88
CA THR A 374 -7.97 -4.94 -17.81
C THR A 374 -6.48 -5.16 -17.90
N ILE A 375 -5.94 -5.17 -19.14
CA ILE A 375 -4.53 -5.30 -19.45
C ILE A 375 -4.11 -4.16 -20.39
N VAL A 376 -3.03 -3.46 -20.03
CA VAL A 376 -2.47 -2.36 -20.83
C VAL A 376 -1.05 -2.72 -21.23
N PHE A 377 -0.81 -2.82 -22.53
CA PHE A 377 0.48 -3.14 -23.13
C PHE A 377 1.21 -1.89 -23.63
N THR A 378 2.54 -1.97 -23.61
CA THR A 378 3.45 -1.04 -24.29
C THR A 378 4.67 -1.77 -24.81
N LYS A 379 5.43 -1.15 -25.72
CA LYS A 379 6.67 -1.74 -26.22
C LYS A 379 7.79 -1.65 -25.18
N SER A 380 8.57 -2.70 -25.07
CA SER A 380 9.73 -2.80 -24.18
C SER A 380 10.85 -3.59 -24.88
N GLY A 381 11.74 -2.87 -25.57
CA GLY A 381 12.74 -3.50 -26.46
C GLY A 381 12.07 -4.22 -27.63
N GLU A 382 12.36 -5.50 -27.80
CA GLU A 382 11.80 -6.35 -28.87
C GLU A 382 10.47 -7.02 -28.48
N LYS A 383 9.99 -6.83 -27.24
CA LYS A 383 8.79 -7.46 -26.70
C LYS A 383 7.76 -6.40 -26.29
N LEU A 384 6.55 -6.86 -26.06
CA LEU A 384 5.54 -6.06 -25.38
C LEU A 384 5.56 -6.40 -23.89
N ALA A 385 5.50 -5.37 -23.06
CA ALA A 385 5.33 -5.50 -21.62
C ALA A 385 3.96 -4.95 -21.21
N ALA A 386 3.30 -5.59 -20.25
CA ALA A 386 1.99 -5.16 -19.80
C ALA A 386 1.83 -5.16 -18.30
N SER A 387 0.83 -4.40 -17.87
CA SER A 387 0.30 -4.44 -16.51
C SER A 387 -1.19 -4.77 -16.56
N ALA A 388 -1.59 -5.73 -15.73
CA ALA A 388 -2.95 -6.20 -15.58
C ALA A 388 -3.56 -5.75 -14.26
N ARG A 389 -4.86 -5.46 -14.28
CA ARG A 389 -5.67 -5.17 -13.09
C ARG A 389 -7.00 -5.90 -13.18
N SER A 390 -7.44 -6.42 -12.03
CA SER A 390 -8.69 -7.15 -11.93
C SER A 390 -9.78 -6.35 -11.23
N VAL A 391 -11.01 -6.88 -11.33
CA VAL A 391 -12.13 -6.48 -10.48
C VAL A 391 -12.19 -7.36 -9.23
N LYS A 392 -12.94 -6.93 -8.22
CA LYS A 392 -13.11 -7.68 -6.98
C LYS A 392 -13.54 -9.13 -7.26
N ASP A 393 -12.92 -10.08 -6.55
CA ASP A 393 -13.22 -11.52 -6.57
C ASP A 393 -12.99 -12.23 -7.92
N PHE A 394 -12.35 -11.62 -8.91
CA PHE A 394 -11.88 -12.27 -10.12
C PHE A 394 -10.35 -12.44 -10.09
N ASP A 395 -9.89 -13.68 -10.21
CA ASP A 395 -8.46 -14.01 -10.21
C ASP A 395 -7.85 -13.84 -11.61
N ILE A 396 -7.17 -12.71 -11.83
CA ILE A 396 -6.53 -12.42 -13.11
C ILE A 396 -5.29 -13.28 -13.35
N TYR A 397 -4.62 -13.75 -12.28
CA TYR A 397 -3.45 -14.63 -12.43
C TYR A 397 -3.84 -15.97 -13.05
N ASN A 398 -4.90 -16.61 -12.57
CA ASN A 398 -5.43 -17.85 -13.14
C ASN A 398 -5.89 -17.66 -14.59
N ALA A 399 -6.47 -16.51 -14.92
CA ALA A 399 -6.86 -16.19 -16.30
C ALA A 399 -5.64 -16.02 -17.23
N LEU A 400 -4.54 -15.45 -16.73
CA LEU A 400 -3.27 -15.36 -17.46
C LEU A 400 -2.60 -16.71 -17.64
N GLU A 401 -2.62 -17.55 -16.61
CA GLU A 401 -2.12 -18.93 -16.66
C GLU A 401 -2.81 -19.75 -17.76
N ALA A 402 -4.13 -19.58 -17.90
CA ALA A 402 -4.90 -20.23 -18.98
C ALA A 402 -4.52 -19.71 -20.39
N CYS A 403 -3.82 -18.57 -20.49
CA CYS A 403 -3.31 -17.98 -21.73
C CYS A 403 -1.77 -18.09 -21.86
N ALA A 404 -1.12 -18.89 -21.01
CA ALA A 404 0.36 -18.93 -20.90
C ALA A 404 1.06 -19.26 -22.23
N GLU A 405 0.43 -20.01 -23.13
CA GLU A 405 1.00 -20.35 -24.46
C GLU A 405 1.30 -19.13 -25.33
N HIS A 406 0.68 -17.98 -25.07
CA HIS A 406 0.90 -16.74 -25.80
C HIS A 406 1.88 -15.80 -25.08
N LEU A 407 2.31 -16.14 -23.85
CA LEU A 407 3.15 -15.31 -23.02
C LEU A 407 4.58 -15.83 -22.96
N GLU A 408 5.55 -14.90 -22.88
CA GLU A 408 6.94 -15.23 -22.62
C GLU A 408 7.22 -15.36 -21.11
N GLN A 409 6.60 -14.46 -20.34
CA GLN A 409 6.73 -14.41 -18.90
C GLN A 409 5.49 -13.71 -18.31
N PHE A 410 5.03 -14.18 -17.18
CA PHE A 410 4.02 -13.48 -16.38
C PHE A 410 4.22 -13.77 -14.89
N GLY A 411 3.68 -12.87 -14.05
CA GLY A 411 3.72 -13.02 -12.59
C GLY A 411 2.82 -11.99 -11.92
N GLY A 412 2.43 -12.26 -10.71
CA GLY A 412 1.54 -11.37 -9.95
C GLY A 412 0.65 -12.12 -8.97
N HIS A 413 -0.51 -11.54 -8.69
CA HIS A 413 -1.49 -12.02 -7.75
C HIS A 413 -2.91 -11.87 -8.33
N MET A 414 -3.92 -12.27 -7.55
CA MET A 414 -5.34 -12.25 -7.92
C MET A 414 -5.81 -10.91 -8.54
N TYR A 415 -5.30 -9.77 -8.06
CA TYR A 415 -5.80 -8.44 -8.48
C TYR A 415 -4.86 -7.66 -9.38
N ALA A 416 -3.61 -8.04 -9.48
CA ALA A 416 -2.61 -7.35 -10.29
C ALA A 416 -1.54 -8.30 -10.77
N ALA A 417 -1.15 -8.16 -12.06
CA ALA A 417 -0.09 -8.95 -12.66
C ALA A 417 0.71 -8.12 -13.66
N GLY A 418 1.94 -8.58 -13.92
CA GLY A 418 2.78 -8.12 -15.01
C GLY A 418 3.07 -9.24 -15.98
N MET A 419 3.30 -8.92 -17.27
CA MET A 419 3.60 -9.93 -18.27
C MET A 419 4.39 -9.37 -19.44
N THR A 420 5.00 -10.27 -20.19
CA THR A 420 5.62 -9.96 -21.49
C THR A 420 5.19 -10.97 -22.55
N LEU A 421 5.11 -10.52 -23.80
CA LEU A 421 4.86 -11.37 -24.97
C LEU A 421 5.56 -10.82 -26.21
N LEU A 422 5.68 -11.65 -27.26
CA LEU A 422 6.12 -11.21 -28.57
C LEU A 422 4.98 -10.46 -29.28
N GLU A 423 5.29 -9.38 -29.98
CA GLU A 423 4.28 -8.51 -30.62
C GLU A 423 3.36 -9.30 -31.58
N GLU A 424 3.89 -10.31 -32.27
CA GLU A 424 3.13 -11.22 -33.14
C GLU A 424 2.05 -12.04 -32.42
N ASN A 425 2.18 -12.23 -31.10
CA ASN A 425 1.23 -12.97 -30.28
C ASN A 425 0.12 -12.07 -29.69
N TYR A 426 0.19 -10.75 -29.85
CA TYR A 426 -0.73 -9.81 -29.20
C TYR A 426 -2.20 -10.09 -29.51
N GLU A 427 -2.58 -10.22 -30.77
CA GLU A 427 -3.97 -10.45 -31.18
C GLU A 427 -4.47 -11.83 -30.71
N ASN A 428 -3.63 -12.86 -30.77
CA ASN A 428 -3.98 -14.19 -30.29
C ASN A 428 -4.21 -14.18 -28.79
N PHE A 429 -3.31 -13.56 -28.04
CA PHE A 429 -3.46 -13.39 -26.60
C PHE A 429 -4.73 -12.60 -26.25
N LYS A 430 -4.99 -11.46 -26.90
CA LYS A 430 -6.17 -10.61 -26.67
C LYS A 430 -7.47 -11.40 -26.82
N ASN A 431 -7.57 -12.22 -27.86
CA ASN A 431 -8.76 -13.03 -28.11
C ASN A 431 -8.87 -14.22 -27.16
N ALA A 432 -7.75 -14.88 -26.81
CA ALA A 432 -7.71 -15.96 -25.83
C ALA A 432 -8.14 -15.46 -24.44
N PHE A 433 -7.58 -14.31 -24.02
CA PHE A 433 -7.90 -13.71 -22.72
C PHE A 433 -9.37 -13.30 -22.62
N GLU A 434 -9.94 -12.67 -23.66
CA GLU A 434 -11.37 -12.33 -23.73
C GLU A 434 -12.23 -13.58 -23.56
N LYS A 435 -11.90 -14.67 -24.25
CA LYS A 435 -12.64 -15.93 -24.16
C LYS A 435 -12.56 -16.52 -22.75
N VAL A 436 -11.37 -16.56 -22.15
CA VAL A 436 -11.17 -17.08 -20.78
C VAL A 436 -11.98 -16.25 -19.79
N VAL A 437 -11.93 -14.92 -19.87
CA VAL A 437 -12.72 -14.06 -18.98
C VAL A 437 -14.20 -14.30 -19.18
N GLN A 438 -14.70 -14.34 -20.43
CA GLN A 438 -16.12 -14.58 -20.74
C GLN A 438 -16.62 -15.91 -20.16
N GLU A 439 -15.80 -16.96 -20.21
CA GLU A 439 -16.16 -18.31 -19.73
C GLU A 439 -16.05 -18.45 -18.19
N THR A 440 -15.23 -17.62 -17.53
CA THR A 440 -14.90 -17.82 -16.11
C THR A 440 -15.45 -16.73 -15.17
N ILE A 441 -15.72 -15.51 -15.69
CA ILE A 441 -16.20 -14.43 -14.84
C ILE A 441 -17.68 -14.60 -14.49
N HIS A 442 -18.01 -14.52 -13.20
CA HIS A 442 -19.42 -14.51 -12.81
C HIS A 442 -20.05 -13.16 -13.19
N PRO A 443 -21.25 -13.10 -13.83
CA PRO A 443 -21.87 -11.85 -14.27
C PRO A 443 -22.01 -10.78 -13.19
N ASP A 444 -22.20 -11.19 -11.95
CA ASP A 444 -22.28 -10.27 -10.81
C ASP A 444 -21.00 -9.49 -10.57
N LEU A 445 -19.85 -10.03 -10.97
CA LEU A 445 -18.54 -9.36 -10.81
C LEU A 445 -18.30 -8.24 -11.84
N LEU A 446 -19.18 -8.12 -12.84
CA LEU A 446 -19.18 -7.01 -13.82
C LEU A 446 -20.02 -5.81 -13.37
N THR A 447 -20.59 -5.87 -12.18
CA THR A 447 -21.39 -4.77 -11.62
C THR A 447 -20.78 -4.31 -10.29
N PRO A 448 -20.35 -3.05 -10.16
CA PRO A 448 -19.82 -2.51 -8.93
C PRO A 448 -20.75 -2.73 -7.74
N GLU A 449 -20.16 -3.14 -6.61
CA GLU A 449 -20.86 -3.38 -5.35
C GLU A 449 -20.44 -2.32 -4.31
N ILE A 450 -21.42 -1.79 -3.58
CA ILE A 450 -21.20 -0.98 -2.38
C ILE A 450 -21.63 -1.80 -1.17
N LEU A 451 -20.68 -2.12 -0.30
CA LEU A 451 -20.94 -2.75 0.98
C LEU A 451 -21.13 -1.69 2.06
N TYR A 452 -22.34 -1.62 2.64
CA TYR A 452 -22.60 -0.71 3.75
C TYR A 452 -22.57 -1.44 5.10
N ASP A 453 -22.11 -0.75 6.14
CA ASP A 453 -21.88 -1.32 7.48
C ASP A 453 -23.18 -1.48 8.25
N ALA A 454 -24.06 -0.48 8.18
CA ALA A 454 -25.35 -0.50 8.87
C ALA A 454 -26.39 0.38 8.15
N GLU A 455 -27.67 0.09 8.40
CA GLU A 455 -28.78 0.96 8.03
C GLU A 455 -29.08 1.88 9.22
N ILE A 456 -29.23 3.20 8.98
CA ILE A 456 -29.49 4.20 10.00
C ILE A 456 -30.62 5.16 9.61
N GLU A 457 -31.28 5.70 10.62
CA GLU A 457 -32.18 6.84 10.47
C GLU A 457 -31.39 8.15 10.54
N LEU A 458 -31.78 9.18 9.79
CA LEU A 458 -31.11 10.49 9.84
C LEU A 458 -31.13 11.11 11.27
N SER A 459 -32.15 10.76 12.07
CA SER A 459 -32.27 11.17 13.48
C SER A 459 -31.15 10.61 14.39
N GLU A 460 -30.51 9.52 14.01
CA GLU A 460 -29.39 8.95 14.75
C GLU A 460 -28.07 9.73 14.52
N ILE A 461 -28.01 10.54 13.45
CA ILE A 461 -26.83 11.37 13.15
C ILE A 461 -26.80 12.55 14.11
N ASN A 462 -26.13 12.38 15.20
CA ASN A 462 -26.01 13.37 16.29
C ASN A 462 -24.52 13.60 16.65
N PRO A 463 -24.21 14.66 17.42
CA PRO A 463 -22.83 14.96 17.81
C PRO A 463 -22.11 13.84 18.58
N LYS A 464 -22.86 12.98 19.31
CA LYS A 464 -22.29 11.83 20.05
C LYS A 464 -21.80 10.79 19.05
N LEU A 465 -22.62 10.40 18.07
CA LEU A 465 -22.26 9.45 17.02
C LEU A 465 -21.01 9.96 16.28
N MET A 466 -21.00 11.23 15.85
CA MET A 466 -19.87 11.80 15.13
C MET A 466 -18.56 11.80 15.93
N ARG A 467 -18.62 12.09 17.23
CA ARG A 467 -17.43 12.01 18.11
C ARG A 467 -16.94 10.58 18.27
N LEU A 468 -17.83 9.60 18.36
CA LEU A 468 -17.45 8.20 18.47
C LEU A 468 -16.85 7.70 17.16
N LEU A 469 -17.47 8.00 16.01
CA LEU A 469 -16.91 7.64 14.68
C LEU A 469 -15.51 8.21 14.47
N LYS A 470 -15.26 9.45 14.91
CA LYS A 470 -13.93 10.04 14.85
C LYS A 470 -12.87 9.25 15.65
N GLN A 471 -13.25 8.56 16.72
CA GLN A 471 -12.31 7.73 17.49
C GLN A 471 -11.92 6.43 16.78
N PHE A 472 -12.63 6.04 15.71
CA PHE A 472 -12.22 4.91 14.87
C PHE A 472 -10.99 5.23 14.01
N GLU A 473 -10.65 6.51 13.83
CA GLU A 473 -9.40 6.89 13.13
C GLU A 473 -8.14 6.31 13.82
N PRO A 474 -7.10 5.98 13.02
CA PRO A 474 -6.98 6.12 11.57
C PRO A 474 -7.78 5.06 10.80
N PHE A 475 -8.37 5.47 9.66
CA PHE A 475 -9.09 4.57 8.76
C PHE A 475 -8.17 4.01 7.68
N GLY A 476 -8.49 2.81 7.19
CA GLY A 476 -7.80 2.09 6.13
C GLY A 476 -8.31 0.64 6.03
N PRO A 477 -7.63 -0.27 5.32
CA PRO A 477 -8.06 -1.66 5.21
C PRO A 477 -8.37 -2.28 6.58
N GLU A 478 -9.35 -3.17 6.67
CA GLU A 478 -9.93 -3.77 7.89
C GLU A 478 -10.54 -2.77 8.88
N ASN A 479 -10.31 -1.47 8.70
CA ASN A 479 -10.93 -0.39 9.45
C ASN A 479 -11.36 0.76 8.52
N MET A 480 -12.06 0.44 7.44
CA MET A 480 -12.56 1.47 6.50
C MET A 480 -13.53 2.43 7.17
N THR A 481 -13.60 3.66 6.63
CA THR A 481 -14.62 4.62 7.02
C THR A 481 -16.01 3.96 6.91
N PRO A 482 -16.82 3.97 7.98
CA PRO A 482 -18.14 3.34 7.94
C PRO A 482 -19.04 3.95 6.87
N LEU A 483 -19.72 3.10 6.13
CA LEU A 483 -20.76 3.46 5.17
C LEU A 483 -22.12 3.09 5.73
N PHE A 484 -23.04 4.04 5.71
CA PHE A 484 -24.39 3.87 6.20
C PHE A 484 -25.41 3.96 5.07
N LEU A 485 -26.45 3.15 5.14
CA LEU A 485 -27.60 3.24 4.27
C LEU A 485 -28.76 3.97 4.99
N ALA A 486 -29.24 5.07 4.45
CA ALA A 486 -30.48 5.70 4.88
C ALA A 486 -31.53 5.61 3.77
N LYS A 487 -32.74 5.17 4.10
CA LYS A 487 -33.85 4.95 3.17
C LYS A 487 -34.96 5.99 3.34
N GLY A 488 -35.81 6.12 2.33
CA GLY A 488 -36.97 7.00 2.40
C GLY A 488 -36.63 8.48 2.47
N LEU A 489 -35.49 8.87 1.90
CA LEU A 489 -35.06 10.27 1.86
C LEU A 489 -35.84 11.06 0.81
N THR A 490 -36.14 12.32 1.13
CA THR A 490 -36.72 13.28 0.21
C THR A 490 -35.82 14.51 0.09
N ASP A 491 -35.67 15.04 -1.10
CA ASP A 491 -35.00 16.31 -1.34
C ASP A 491 -35.87 17.45 -0.78
N SER A 492 -35.24 18.38 -0.07
CA SER A 492 -35.90 19.59 0.46
C SER A 492 -36.06 20.73 -0.57
N GLY A 493 -35.70 20.50 -1.84
CA GLY A 493 -35.92 21.43 -2.94
C GLY A 493 -34.76 22.41 -3.22
N TYR A 494 -33.57 22.17 -2.69
CA TYR A 494 -32.38 23.03 -2.87
C TYR A 494 -31.23 22.29 -3.53
N ALA A 495 -31.53 21.39 -4.50
CA ALA A 495 -30.50 20.69 -5.26
C ALA A 495 -29.78 21.65 -6.21
N LYS A 496 -28.44 21.52 -6.32
CA LYS A 496 -27.63 22.21 -7.31
C LYS A 496 -26.37 21.42 -7.65
N THR A 497 -25.86 21.62 -8.83
CA THR A 497 -24.56 21.07 -9.23
C THR A 497 -23.40 21.94 -8.74
N LEU A 498 -22.23 21.32 -8.56
CA LEU A 498 -20.97 21.93 -8.13
C LEU A 498 -19.83 21.39 -8.99
N GLY A 499 -18.69 22.09 -8.96
CA GLY A 499 -17.50 21.78 -9.76
C GLY A 499 -17.44 22.61 -11.03
N SER A 500 -16.27 22.62 -11.70
CA SER A 500 -16.04 23.37 -12.95
C SER A 500 -16.94 22.89 -14.09
N ASP A 501 -17.19 21.58 -14.12
CA ASP A 501 -17.96 20.90 -15.17
C ASP A 501 -19.34 20.41 -14.66
N ASN A 502 -19.80 20.94 -13.52
CA ASN A 502 -21.04 20.54 -12.85
C ASN A 502 -21.11 19.06 -12.48
N GLU A 503 -19.97 18.43 -12.27
CA GLU A 503 -19.82 16.99 -12.06
C GLU A 503 -20.29 16.47 -10.69
N HIS A 504 -20.57 17.36 -9.73
CA HIS A 504 -21.01 17.00 -8.39
C HIS A 504 -22.41 17.51 -8.08
N LEU A 505 -23.17 16.75 -7.30
CA LEU A 505 -24.50 17.12 -6.84
C LEU A 505 -24.46 17.55 -5.37
N LYS A 506 -24.96 18.75 -5.07
CA LYS A 506 -25.28 19.16 -3.68
C LYS A 506 -26.77 19.15 -3.47
N VAL A 507 -27.23 18.42 -2.47
CA VAL A 507 -28.66 18.32 -2.13
C VAL A 507 -28.84 18.51 -0.61
N PHE A 508 -30.06 18.83 -0.19
CA PHE A 508 -30.47 18.82 1.21
C PHE A 508 -31.55 17.76 1.36
N VAL A 509 -31.27 16.73 2.11
CA VAL A 509 -32.15 15.58 2.28
C VAL A 509 -32.76 15.55 3.67
N LYS A 510 -33.99 15.05 3.79
CA LYS A 510 -34.67 14.78 5.05
C LYS A 510 -35.37 13.42 5.00
N GLN A 511 -35.63 12.87 6.15
CA GLN A 511 -36.36 11.61 6.34
C GLN A 511 -37.58 11.86 7.21
N GLY A 512 -38.78 11.75 6.60
CA GLY A 512 -40.01 12.10 7.27
C GLY A 512 -40.00 13.55 7.83
N ASN A 513 -40.09 13.67 9.17
CA ASN A 513 -40.03 14.94 9.86
C ASN A 513 -38.64 15.29 10.44
N SER A 514 -37.58 14.61 10.02
CA SER A 514 -36.22 14.92 10.50
C SER A 514 -35.78 16.33 10.11
N GLU A 515 -34.73 16.83 10.77
CA GLU A 515 -33.97 17.97 10.28
C GLU A 515 -33.41 17.69 8.87
N SER A 516 -33.12 18.75 8.13
CA SER A 516 -32.53 18.65 6.79
C SER A 516 -31.02 18.54 6.88
N PHE A 517 -30.44 17.55 6.22
CA PHE A 517 -29.00 17.33 6.13
C PHE A 517 -28.46 17.73 4.78
N GLY A 518 -27.38 18.53 4.76
CA GLY A 518 -26.65 18.82 3.52
C GLY A 518 -25.83 17.61 3.08
N ALA A 519 -26.00 17.20 1.83
CA ALA A 519 -25.27 16.08 1.23
C ALA A 519 -24.57 16.50 -0.06
N ILE A 520 -23.44 15.87 -0.37
CA ILE A 520 -22.70 16.04 -1.62
C ILE A 520 -22.51 14.66 -2.26
N GLY A 521 -23.01 14.51 -3.48
CA GLY A 521 -22.77 13.34 -4.33
C GLY A 521 -21.67 13.66 -5.34
N PHE A 522 -20.48 13.14 -5.12
CA PHE A 522 -19.36 13.30 -6.06
C PHE A 522 -19.62 12.48 -7.32
N GLY A 523 -19.44 13.12 -8.48
CA GLY A 523 -19.70 12.50 -9.79
C GLY A 523 -21.19 12.25 -10.10
N LEU A 524 -22.12 12.87 -9.36
CA LEU A 524 -23.58 12.71 -9.53
C LEU A 524 -24.27 14.01 -9.98
N GLY A 525 -23.51 14.98 -10.50
CA GLY A 525 -24.02 16.26 -11.00
C GLY A 525 -24.70 16.21 -12.36
#